data_dd5b5bb1547b8fbd3b166d4f9b102dfa
#
_entry.id   dd5b5bb1547b8fbd3b166d4f9b102dfa
#
_cell.length_a   1.000
_cell.length_b   1.000
_cell.length_c   1.000
_cell.angle_alpha   90.00
_cell.angle_beta   90.00
_cell.angle_gamma   90.00
#
_symmetry.space_group_name_H-M   'P 1'
#
loop_
_entity.id
_entity.type
_entity.pdbx_description
1 polymer ?
#
loop_
_entity_poly.entity_id
_entity_poly.type
_entity_poly.pdbx_seq_one_letter_code
_entity_poly.pdbx_strand_id
1 'polypeptide(L)'
;DRLLSRGLGDVYKRQREKDIYGSSTLKDIESKLTQIASENNIELDCFQSNAEHELVDKIQEAKKNDVKIILFNPGAFTHTSVALRDAILGVDIPMIEIHISNIFGRESFREKSFFSDISIGVISGLGEESYVSALDFAIKKIGDM
;
A
#
# COMPACT_ATOMS: atom_id res chain seq x y z
N ASP A 1 -2.69 17.48 -5.65
CA ASP A 1 -2.00 16.23 -5.94
C ASP A 1 -2.70 15.06 -5.27
N ARG A 2 -2.76 13.95 -5.96
CA ARG A 2 -3.54 12.80 -5.54
C ARG A 2 -2.67 11.60 -5.21
N LEU A 3 -2.93 10.99 -4.06
CA LEU A 3 -2.24 9.81 -3.59
C LEU A 3 -3.24 8.67 -3.43
N LEU A 4 -2.87 7.48 -3.89
CA LEU A 4 -3.67 6.28 -3.71
C LEU A 4 -3.01 5.38 -2.69
N SER A 5 -3.69 5.14 -1.57
CA SER A 5 -3.28 4.16 -0.58
C SER A 5 -4.03 2.87 -0.80
N ARG A 6 -3.31 1.78 -0.83
CA ARG A 6 -3.86 0.45 -0.97
C ARG A 6 -3.58 -0.37 0.25
N GLY A 7 -4.63 -0.81 0.89
CA GLY A 7 -4.52 -1.82 1.91
C GLY A 7 -5.20 -3.08 1.44
N LEU A 8 -4.48 -4.17 1.38
CA LEU A 8 -5.08 -5.48 1.38
C LEU A 8 -5.33 -5.82 2.82
N GLY A 9 -6.46 -5.34 3.32
CA GLY A 9 -6.88 -5.73 4.64
C GLY A 9 -7.81 -6.90 4.53
N ASP A 10 -7.30 -8.05 4.75
CA ASP A 10 -8.12 -9.15 5.17
C ASP A 10 -8.46 -8.87 6.63
N VAL A 11 -9.64 -8.34 6.89
CA VAL A 11 -10.10 -8.01 8.24
C VAL A 11 -10.03 -9.24 9.14
N TYR A 12 -10.40 -10.40 8.59
CA TYR A 12 -10.34 -11.67 9.31
C TYR A 12 -8.89 -12.04 9.65
N LYS A 13 -7.98 -11.90 8.72
CA LYS A 13 -6.57 -12.16 8.93
C LYS A 13 -5.98 -11.21 9.98
N ARG A 14 -6.37 -9.93 9.95
CA ARG A 14 -5.94 -8.96 10.94
C ARG A 14 -6.38 -9.33 12.35
N GLN A 15 -7.61 -9.82 12.50
CA GLN A 15 -8.11 -10.29 13.80
C GLN A 15 -7.33 -11.49 14.30
N ARG A 16 -6.97 -12.41 13.41
CA ARG A 16 -6.19 -13.61 13.76
C ARG A 16 -4.74 -13.30 14.12
N GLU A 17 -4.16 -12.29 13.48
CA GLU A 17 -2.76 -11.91 13.65
C GLU A 17 -2.63 -10.58 14.38
N LYS A 18 -3.48 -10.36 15.38
CA LYS A 18 -3.57 -9.11 16.12
C LYS A 18 -2.25 -8.70 16.74
N ASP A 19 -1.46 -9.65 17.21
CA ASP A 19 -0.15 -9.38 17.82
C ASP A 19 0.87 -8.86 16.79
N ILE A 20 0.67 -9.20 15.51
CA ILE A 20 1.55 -8.75 14.43
C ILE A 20 1.15 -7.36 13.95
N TYR A 21 -0.16 -7.11 13.83
CA TYR A 21 -0.69 -5.89 13.24
C TYR A 21 -1.06 -4.81 14.24
N GLY A 22 -1.02 -5.13 15.55
CA GLY A 22 -1.42 -4.20 16.61
C GLY A 22 -2.92 -4.16 16.82
N SER A 23 -3.39 -3.20 17.62
CA SER A 23 -4.79 -3.06 18.01
C SER A 23 -5.60 -2.15 17.10
N SER A 24 -4.97 -1.39 16.20
CA SER A 24 -5.66 -0.46 15.30
C SER A 24 -6.42 -1.18 14.22
N THR A 25 -7.62 -0.69 13.90
CA THR A 25 -8.40 -1.18 12.77
C THR A 25 -7.88 -0.53 11.48
N LEU A 26 -8.24 -1.13 10.33
CA LEU A 26 -7.95 -0.53 9.03
C LEU A 26 -8.57 0.86 8.91
N LYS A 27 -9.78 1.03 9.43
CA LYS A 27 -10.48 2.32 9.41
C LYS A 27 -9.72 3.38 10.22
N ASP A 28 -9.14 3.01 11.35
CA ASP A 28 -8.32 3.92 12.17
C ASP A 28 -7.08 4.37 11.40
N ILE A 29 -6.43 3.43 10.71
CA ILE A 29 -5.26 3.74 9.87
C ILE A 29 -5.65 4.69 8.73
N GLU A 30 -6.75 4.41 8.04
CA GLU A 30 -7.24 5.27 6.96
C GLU A 30 -7.55 6.68 7.44
N SER A 31 -8.20 6.81 8.61
CA SER A 31 -8.52 8.11 9.20
C SER A 31 -7.26 8.91 9.50
N LYS A 32 -6.27 8.26 10.09
CA LYS A 32 -4.98 8.89 10.42
C LYS A 32 -4.26 9.37 9.16
N LEU A 33 -4.20 8.52 8.14
CA LEU A 33 -3.54 8.85 6.88
C LEU A 33 -4.25 9.98 6.15
N THR A 34 -5.58 9.95 6.13
CA THR A 34 -6.39 10.99 5.49
C THR A 34 -6.16 12.34 6.17
N GLN A 35 -6.05 12.35 7.50
CA GLN A 35 -5.77 13.58 8.24
C GLN A 35 -4.39 14.14 7.89
N ILE A 36 -3.36 13.30 7.88
CA ILE A 36 -1.99 13.70 7.52
C ILE A 36 -1.96 14.28 6.10
N ALA A 37 -2.60 13.59 5.16
CA ALA A 37 -2.67 14.04 3.77
C ALA A 37 -3.35 15.39 3.66
N SER A 38 -4.49 15.56 4.33
CA SER A 38 -5.25 16.82 4.33
C SER A 38 -4.43 17.98 4.88
N GLU A 39 -3.69 17.78 5.95
CA GLU A 39 -2.81 18.80 6.53
C GLU A 39 -1.71 19.25 5.57
N ASN A 40 -1.40 18.44 4.57
CA ASN A 40 -0.40 18.72 3.55
C ASN A 40 -0.99 19.05 2.18
N ASN A 41 -2.30 19.31 2.11
CA ASN A 41 -3.03 19.62 0.88
C ASN A 41 -2.94 18.50 -0.17
N ILE A 42 -2.92 17.25 0.29
CA ILE A 42 -2.90 16.07 -0.55
C ILE A 42 -4.25 15.37 -0.47
N GLU A 43 -4.81 15.05 -1.62
CA GLU A 43 -6.03 14.23 -1.69
C GLU A 43 -5.63 12.75 -1.64
N LEU A 44 -6.08 12.04 -0.62
CA LEU A 44 -5.80 10.62 -0.42
C LEU A 44 -7.06 9.80 -0.70
N ASP A 45 -6.96 8.88 -1.65
CA ASP A 45 -8.01 7.91 -1.94
C ASP A 45 -7.59 6.56 -1.37
N CYS A 46 -8.35 6.06 -0.39
CA CYS A 46 -8.09 4.76 0.23
C CYS A 46 -9.04 3.71 -0.34
N PHE A 47 -8.50 2.54 -0.65
CA PHE A 47 -9.28 1.43 -1.17
C PHE A 47 -8.72 0.11 -0.64
N GLN A 48 -9.61 -0.83 -0.38
CA GLN A 48 -9.25 -2.16 0.10
C GLN A 48 -10.12 -3.19 -0.60
N SER A 49 -9.52 -4.31 -1.00
CA SER A 49 -10.25 -5.45 -1.53
C SER A 49 -9.43 -6.73 -1.39
N ASN A 50 -10.11 -7.85 -1.20
CA ASN A 50 -9.51 -9.18 -1.27
C ASN A 50 -9.62 -9.78 -2.68
N ALA A 51 -10.29 -9.09 -3.59
CA ALA A 51 -10.46 -9.53 -4.96
C ALA A 51 -9.36 -8.94 -5.84
N GLU A 52 -8.54 -9.82 -6.43
CA GLU A 52 -7.43 -9.40 -7.28
C GLU A 52 -7.89 -8.51 -8.44
N HIS A 53 -9.00 -8.86 -9.09
CA HIS A 53 -9.51 -8.09 -10.22
C HIS A 53 -9.96 -6.68 -9.83
N GLU A 54 -10.50 -6.50 -8.63
CA GLU A 54 -10.88 -5.17 -8.15
C GLU A 54 -9.65 -4.29 -7.91
N LEU A 55 -8.57 -4.89 -7.41
CA LEU A 55 -7.31 -4.18 -7.20
C LEU A 55 -6.68 -3.80 -8.54
N VAL A 56 -6.72 -4.69 -9.53
CA VAL A 56 -6.25 -4.40 -10.90
C VAL A 56 -7.02 -3.22 -11.48
N ASP A 57 -8.36 -3.27 -11.40
CA ASP A 57 -9.22 -2.22 -11.93
C ASP A 57 -8.92 -0.86 -11.26
N LYS A 58 -8.74 -0.88 -9.95
CA LYS A 58 -8.45 0.36 -9.21
C LYS A 58 -7.09 0.95 -9.56
N ILE A 59 -6.09 0.11 -9.77
CA ILE A 59 -4.77 0.55 -10.21
C ILE A 59 -4.87 1.20 -11.59
N GLN A 60 -5.59 0.56 -12.50
CA GLN A 60 -5.79 1.12 -13.85
C GLN A 60 -6.56 2.43 -13.81
N GLU A 61 -7.55 2.54 -12.94
CA GLU A 61 -8.31 3.76 -12.72
C GLU A 61 -7.45 4.90 -12.17
N ALA A 62 -6.41 4.58 -11.41
CA ALA A 62 -5.51 5.57 -10.83
C ALA A 62 -4.88 6.48 -11.88
N LYS A 63 -4.56 5.94 -13.05
CA LYS A 63 -4.01 6.72 -14.15
C LYS A 63 -5.00 7.76 -14.66
N LYS A 64 -6.27 7.40 -14.79
CA LYS A 64 -7.33 8.29 -15.23
C LYS A 64 -7.60 9.40 -14.22
N ASN A 65 -7.38 9.11 -12.94
CA ASN A 65 -7.64 10.04 -11.84
C ASN A 65 -6.41 10.89 -11.46
N ASP A 66 -5.37 10.85 -12.29
CA ASP A 66 -4.17 11.66 -12.10
C ASP A 66 -3.48 11.43 -10.75
N VAL A 67 -3.45 10.17 -10.32
CA VAL A 67 -2.75 9.76 -9.09
C VAL A 67 -1.25 9.88 -9.30
N LYS A 68 -0.55 10.53 -8.38
CA LYS A 68 0.90 10.79 -8.49
C LYS A 68 1.75 9.68 -7.91
N ILE A 69 1.31 9.07 -6.82
CA ILE A 69 2.02 7.97 -6.16
C ILE A 69 1.01 6.98 -5.61
N ILE A 70 1.32 5.69 -5.71
CA ILE A 70 0.52 4.61 -5.16
C ILE A 70 1.23 4.05 -3.93
N LEU A 71 0.54 4.01 -2.80
CA LEU A 71 0.99 3.30 -1.60
C LEU A 71 0.28 1.95 -1.59
N PHE A 72 1.03 0.87 -1.75
CA PHE A 72 0.45 -0.44 -1.99
C PHE A 72 0.90 -1.48 -0.97
N ASN A 73 -0.06 -2.03 -0.23
CA ASN A 73 0.13 -3.22 0.57
C ASN A 73 -0.52 -4.40 -0.16
N PRO A 74 0.24 -5.21 -0.88
CA PRO A 74 -0.34 -6.31 -1.66
C PRO A 74 -0.78 -7.49 -0.79
N GLY A 75 -0.39 -7.55 0.49
CA GLY A 75 -0.71 -8.68 1.36
C GLY A 75 -0.16 -9.98 0.80
N ALA A 76 -0.98 -11.03 0.80
CA ALA A 76 -0.56 -12.33 0.26
C ALA A 76 -0.30 -12.31 -1.25
N PHE A 77 -0.92 -11.38 -1.98
CA PHE A 77 -0.67 -11.22 -3.42
C PHE A 77 0.77 -10.77 -3.72
N THR A 78 1.50 -10.30 -2.73
CA THR A 78 2.94 -9.99 -2.84
C THR A 78 3.72 -11.13 -3.47
N HIS A 79 3.35 -12.36 -3.12
CA HIS A 79 4.10 -13.57 -3.45
C HIS A 79 3.46 -14.37 -4.58
N THR A 80 2.35 -13.92 -5.15
CA THR A 80 1.54 -14.71 -6.09
C THR A 80 1.05 -13.96 -7.32
N SER A 81 0.89 -12.63 -7.25
CA SER A 81 0.14 -11.92 -8.29
C SER A 81 1.02 -11.28 -9.35
N VAL A 82 1.13 -11.94 -10.49
CA VAL A 82 1.69 -11.36 -11.70
C VAL A 82 0.74 -10.31 -12.29
N ALA A 83 -0.57 -10.54 -12.19
CA ALA A 83 -1.57 -9.61 -12.71
C ALA A 83 -1.47 -8.22 -12.08
N LEU A 84 -1.28 -8.16 -10.76
CA LEU A 84 -1.11 -6.88 -10.06
C LEU A 84 0.23 -6.23 -10.41
N ARG A 85 1.29 -7.01 -10.53
CA ARG A 85 2.59 -6.51 -10.99
C ARG A 85 2.44 -5.84 -12.36
N ASP A 86 1.78 -6.51 -13.29
CA ASP A 86 1.58 -5.99 -14.64
C ASP A 86 0.72 -4.73 -14.65
N ALA A 87 -0.28 -4.66 -13.78
CA ALA A 87 -1.12 -3.47 -13.64
C ALA A 87 -0.30 -2.25 -13.17
N ILE A 88 0.57 -2.44 -12.19
CA ILE A 88 1.46 -1.38 -11.68
C ILE A 88 2.40 -0.90 -12.80
N LEU A 89 3.02 -1.83 -13.51
CA LEU A 89 3.89 -1.48 -14.63
C LEU A 89 3.13 -0.74 -15.73
N GLY A 90 1.91 -1.17 -16.01
CA GLY A 90 1.09 -0.61 -17.07
C GLY A 90 0.68 0.84 -16.85
N VAL A 91 0.46 1.25 -15.60
CA VAL A 91 0.06 2.64 -15.33
C VAL A 91 1.24 3.60 -15.21
N ASP A 92 2.43 3.06 -14.99
CA ASP A 92 3.67 3.84 -14.89
C ASP A 92 3.59 4.97 -13.84
N ILE A 93 2.96 4.66 -12.72
CA ILE A 93 2.88 5.55 -11.56
C ILE A 93 3.85 5.04 -10.50
N PRO A 94 4.70 5.90 -9.91
CA PRO A 94 5.58 5.47 -8.83
C PRO A 94 4.81 4.80 -7.70
N MET A 95 5.34 3.68 -7.19
CA MET A 95 4.66 2.90 -6.17
C MET A 95 5.62 2.57 -5.03
N ILE A 96 5.13 2.69 -3.81
CA ILE A 96 5.84 2.26 -2.60
C ILE A 96 5.18 0.98 -2.11
N GLU A 97 5.97 -0.07 -1.95
CA GLU A 97 5.50 -1.35 -1.40
C GLU A 97 5.50 -1.27 0.12
N ILE A 98 4.40 -1.69 0.74
CA ILE A 98 4.21 -1.61 2.19
C ILE A 98 3.82 -2.98 2.74
N HIS A 99 4.45 -3.37 3.83
CA HIS A 99 4.08 -4.53 4.63
C HIS A 99 4.04 -4.12 6.10
N ILE A 100 2.94 -4.46 6.77
CA ILE A 100 2.77 -4.15 8.20
C ILE A 100 3.70 -5.02 9.04
N SER A 101 3.76 -6.34 8.74
CA SER A 101 4.67 -7.25 9.40
C SER A 101 6.02 -7.30 8.69
N ASN A 102 7.06 -7.73 9.40
CA ASN A 102 8.35 -8.00 8.77
C ASN A 102 8.26 -9.31 8.01
N ILE A 103 8.10 -9.23 6.68
CA ILE A 103 7.97 -10.42 5.83
C ILE A 103 9.21 -11.32 5.84
N PHE A 104 10.37 -10.75 6.15
CA PHE A 104 11.63 -11.50 6.24
C PHE A 104 11.78 -12.27 7.54
N GLY A 105 10.94 -11.97 8.54
CA GLY A 105 10.87 -12.71 9.80
C GLY A 105 9.79 -13.76 9.85
N ARG A 106 9.12 -14.03 8.74
CA ARG A 106 8.03 -15.01 8.63
C ARG A 106 8.49 -16.22 7.80
N GLU A 107 7.55 -16.96 7.20
CA GLU A 107 7.91 -18.14 6.39
C GLU A 107 8.76 -17.72 5.18
N SER A 108 9.70 -18.57 4.80
CA SER A 108 10.68 -18.24 3.74
C SER A 108 10.05 -17.87 2.40
N PHE A 109 8.87 -18.40 2.07
CA PHE A 109 8.20 -18.06 0.81
C PHE A 109 7.75 -16.60 0.76
N ARG A 110 7.68 -15.91 1.91
CA ARG A 110 7.30 -14.50 1.99
C ARG A 110 8.45 -13.52 1.71
N GLU A 111 9.67 -14.03 1.59
CA GLU A 111 10.84 -13.20 1.31
C GLU A 111 10.84 -12.65 -0.12
N LYS A 112 10.23 -13.39 -1.05
CA LYS A 112 10.20 -13.00 -2.46
C LYS A 112 8.94 -12.20 -2.76
N SER A 113 9.13 -11.00 -3.32
CA SER A 113 8.06 -10.11 -3.74
C SER A 113 8.05 -9.93 -5.25
N PHE A 114 6.86 -9.93 -5.84
CA PHE A 114 6.68 -9.54 -7.24
C PHE A 114 6.65 -8.02 -7.45
N PHE A 115 6.82 -7.24 -6.39
CA PHE A 115 6.68 -5.78 -6.45
C PHE A 115 7.94 -5.01 -6.07
N SER A 116 8.86 -5.63 -5.32
CA SER A 116 10.00 -4.90 -4.77
C SER A 116 10.91 -4.32 -5.85
N ASP A 117 11.11 -5.04 -6.93
CA ASP A 117 11.98 -4.60 -8.02
C ASP A 117 11.38 -3.49 -8.89
N ILE A 118 10.06 -3.28 -8.81
CA ILE A 118 9.36 -2.22 -9.55
C ILE A 118 8.89 -1.08 -8.65
N SER A 119 9.16 -1.15 -7.36
CA SER A 119 8.83 -0.11 -6.38
C SER A 119 9.92 0.93 -6.30
N ILE A 120 9.56 2.16 -5.96
CA ILE A 120 10.55 3.19 -5.64
C ILE A 120 11.10 3.05 -4.23
N GLY A 121 10.45 2.26 -3.40
CA GLY A 121 10.88 1.92 -2.05
C GLY A 121 10.02 0.84 -1.44
N VAL A 122 10.55 0.19 -0.40
CA VAL A 122 9.87 -0.89 0.32
C VAL A 122 9.93 -0.59 1.81
N ILE A 123 8.80 -0.67 2.50
CA ILE A 123 8.73 -0.54 3.94
C ILE A 123 8.10 -1.82 4.49
N SER A 124 8.74 -2.42 5.48
CA SER A 124 8.29 -3.68 6.04
C SER A 124 8.55 -3.73 7.54
N GLY A 125 7.55 -4.15 8.31
CA GLY A 125 7.75 -4.52 9.71
C GLY A 125 7.51 -3.44 10.74
N LEU A 126 7.01 -2.28 10.38
CA LEU A 126 6.80 -1.16 11.30
C LEU A 126 5.35 -1.03 11.79
N GLY A 127 4.53 -2.07 11.61
CA GLY A 127 3.12 -2.01 11.96
C GLY A 127 2.40 -0.93 11.16
N GLU A 128 1.46 -0.22 11.80
CA GLU A 128 0.75 0.88 11.14
C GLU A 128 1.65 2.03 10.75
N GLU A 129 2.79 2.20 11.42
CA GLU A 129 3.78 3.22 11.08
C GLU A 129 4.41 2.98 9.70
N SER A 130 4.30 1.79 9.15
CA SER A 130 4.70 1.50 7.78
C SER A 130 3.95 2.38 6.79
N TYR A 131 2.64 2.55 6.99
CA TYR A 131 1.82 3.43 6.15
C TYR A 131 2.16 4.90 6.36
N VAL A 132 2.36 5.30 7.62
CA VAL A 132 2.69 6.70 7.94
C VAL A 132 4.01 7.10 7.31
N SER A 133 5.03 6.23 7.44
CA SER A 133 6.35 6.48 6.84
C SER A 133 6.29 6.56 5.32
N ALA A 134 5.51 5.69 4.69
CA ALA A 134 5.31 5.72 3.25
C ALA A 134 4.62 7.02 2.80
N LEU A 135 3.60 7.44 3.53
CA LEU A 135 2.89 8.68 3.24
C LEU A 135 3.79 9.90 3.40
N ASP A 136 4.58 9.96 4.47
CA ASP A 136 5.52 11.06 4.69
C ASP A 136 6.52 11.18 3.53
N PHE A 137 7.07 10.06 3.09
CA PHE A 137 7.96 10.05 1.94
C PHE A 137 7.24 10.49 0.66
N ALA A 138 6.02 9.98 0.44
CA ALA A 138 5.23 10.32 -0.74
C ALA A 138 4.91 11.82 -0.80
N ILE A 139 4.57 12.43 0.33
CA ILE A 139 4.30 13.87 0.41
C ILE A 139 5.53 14.67 -0.02
N LYS A 140 6.70 14.32 0.47
CA LYS A 140 7.96 14.97 0.09
C LYS A 140 8.24 14.82 -1.40
N LYS A 141 8.04 13.61 -1.92
CA LYS A 141 8.30 13.33 -3.33
C LYS A 141 7.34 14.09 -4.24
N ILE A 142 6.08 14.19 -3.88
CA ILE A 142 5.10 14.99 -4.62
C ILE A 142 5.50 16.46 -4.64
N GLY A 143 5.99 16.99 -3.53
CA GLY A 143 6.47 18.36 -3.45
C GLY A 143 7.66 18.67 -4.36
N ASP A 144 8.44 17.64 -4.70
CA ASP A 144 9.62 17.76 -5.57
C ASP A 144 9.31 17.48 -7.05
N MET A 145 8.08 17.12 -7.36
CA MET A 145 7.65 16.83 -8.73
C MET A 145 7.38 18.06 -9.57
#